data_b6d9ebd0668ba9ac82c29d8cc4b13f76
#
_entry.id   b6d9ebd0668ba9ac82c29d8cc4b13f76
#
_cell.length_a   1.000
_cell.length_b   1.000
_cell.length_c   1.000
_cell.angle_alpha   90.00
_cell.angle_beta   90.00
_cell.angle_gamma   90.00
#
_symmetry.space_group_name_H-M   'P 1'
#
loop_
_entity.id
_entity.type
_entity.pdbx_description
1 polymer ?
#
loop_
_entity_poly.entity_id
_entity_poly.type
_entity_poly.pdbx_seq_one_letter_code
_entity_poly.pdbx_strand_id
1 'polypeptide(L)'
;NNETMPRRASFAGSVNTAQFLNDSTGSRRFLCFELEGIKYQHDVDINMAFSQALFLFKSGFRFWFDQEEIKSITENNEQYQLHSPEEELLLTWFEPCPKEEATLFLNASQIAAKLADRTKLNLNDGTINKLGKALKKHNFIKISKKTGYVYAVKELSYEEVDIKNKEIETE
;
A
#
# COMPACT_ATOMS: atom_id res chain seq x y z
N ASN A 1 30.56 6.15 21.42
CA ASN A 1 30.96 6.83 20.17
C ASN A 1 30.05 6.30 19.05
N ASN A 2 29.14 7.16 18.55
CA ASN A 2 28.40 6.86 17.33
C ASN A 2 29.31 7.14 16.14
N GLU A 3 29.86 6.11 15.54
CA GLU A 3 30.60 6.25 14.27
C GLU A 3 29.55 6.30 13.13
N THR A 4 29.53 7.40 12.41
CA THR A 4 28.70 7.56 11.21
C THR A 4 29.47 6.97 10.02
N MET A 5 29.11 5.76 9.59
CA MET A 5 29.70 5.18 8.38
C MET A 5 28.90 5.56 7.15
N PRO A 6 29.53 6.05 6.08
CA PRO A 6 28.84 6.31 4.83
C PRO A 6 28.32 5.00 4.22
N ARG A 7 27.07 4.99 3.75
CA ARG A 7 26.51 3.84 3.05
C ARG A 7 27.23 3.62 1.72
N ARG A 8 27.81 2.44 1.54
CA ARG A 8 28.61 2.10 0.35
C ARG A 8 27.96 1.03 -0.55
N ALA A 9 26.75 0.59 -0.23
CA ALA A 9 26.06 -0.46 -0.95
C ALA A 9 24.64 -0.07 -1.33
N SER A 10 24.21 -0.47 -2.51
CA SER A 10 22.82 -0.54 -2.94
C SER A 10 22.41 -2.01 -3.04
N PHE A 11 21.12 -2.28 -2.86
CA PHE A 11 20.57 -3.62 -2.91
C PHE A 11 19.55 -3.70 -4.04
N ALA A 12 19.55 -4.81 -4.76
CA ALA A 12 18.51 -5.16 -5.71
C ALA A 12 18.00 -6.55 -5.37
N GLY A 13 16.74 -6.81 -5.66
CA GLY A 13 16.10 -8.10 -5.44
C GLY A 13 14.96 -8.30 -6.43
N SER A 14 14.56 -9.53 -6.62
CA SER A 14 13.40 -9.90 -7.44
C SER A 14 12.46 -10.79 -6.63
N VAL A 15 11.18 -10.66 -6.90
CA VAL A 15 10.09 -11.43 -6.29
C VAL A 15 9.10 -11.85 -7.37
N ASN A 16 8.39 -12.93 -7.14
CA ASN A 16 7.38 -13.45 -8.09
C ASN A 16 5.95 -13.07 -7.69
N THR A 17 5.79 -12.32 -6.58
CA THR A 17 4.49 -11.87 -6.10
C THR A 17 4.36 -10.37 -6.30
N ALA A 18 3.19 -9.92 -6.77
CA ALA A 18 2.95 -8.49 -6.98
C ALA A 18 2.99 -7.71 -5.66
N GLN A 19 2.37 -8.22 -4.60
CA GLN A 19 2.41 -7.57 -3.29
C GLN A 19 3.52 -8.18 -2.43
N PHE A 20 4.55 -7.40 -2.13
CA PHE A 20 5.70 -7.84 -1.32
C PHE A 20 6.18 -6.79 -0.32
N LEU A 21 5.72 -5.54 -0.43
CA LEU A 21 6.11 -4.48 0.51
C LEU A 21 5.27 -4.54 1.78
N ASN A 22 5.93 -4.81 2.90
CA ASN A 22 5.27 -4.88 4.22
C ASN A 22 5.37 -3.56 5.02
N ASP A 23 6.16 -2.59 4.57
CA ASP A 23 6.36 -1.31 5.27
C ASP A 23 5.68 -0.16 4.54
N SER A 24 4.53 0.27 5.04
CA SER A 24 3.78 1.41 4.51
C SER A 24 4.49 2.76 4.68
N THR A 25 5.48 2.86 5.58
CA THR A 25 6.20 4.11 5.86
C THR A 25 7.56 4.18 5.18
N GLY A 26 8.17 3.02 4.89
CA GLY A 26 9.49 2.88 4.30
C GLY A 26 9.50 2.63 2.80
N SER A 27 8.34 2.52 2.15
CA SER A 27 8.22 2.18 0.72
C SER A 27 8.99 3.13 -0.20
N ARG A 28 9.15 4.41 0.17
CA ARG A 28 9.95 5.41 -0.56
C ARG A 28 11.44 5.03 -0.77
N ARG A 29 11.92 3.98 -0.09
CA ARG A 29 13.30 3.48 -0.22
C ARG A 29 13.44 2.42 -1.29
N PHE A 30 12.33 1.97 -1.86
CA PHE A 30 12.26 0.96 -2.89
C PHE A 30 11.85 1.60 -4.21
N LEU A 31 12.56 1.25 -5.27
CA LEU A 31 12.15 1.53 -6.65
C LEU A 31 11.55 0.24 -7.19
N CYS A 32 10.23 0.14 -7.09
CA CYS A 32 9.50 -1.04 -7.52
C CYS A 32 9.04 -0.87 -8.96
N PHE A 33 9.21 -1.92 -9.75
CA PHE A 33 8.70 -1.99 -11.13
C PHE A 33 8.46 -3.45 -11.50
N GLU A 34 7.51 -3.67 -12.36
CA GLU A 34 7.18 -4.97 -12.92
C GLU A 34 7.91 -5.18 -14.25
N LEU A 35 8.37 -6.41 -14.49
CA LEU A 35 9.04 -6.79 -15.72
C LEU A 35 8.11 -7.71 -16.51
N GLU A 36 7.72 -7.31 -17.70
CA GLU A 36 6.96 -8.14 -18.64
C GLU A 36 7.80 -9.27 -19.25
N GLY A 37 9.12 -9.08 -19.27
CA GLY A 37 10.04 -10.08 -19.78
C GLY A 37 11.49 -9.73 -19.51
N ILE A 38 12.34 -10.75 -19.44
CA ILE A 38 13.77 -10.61 -19.22
C ILE A 38 14.53 -11.21 -20.40
N LYS A 39 15.26 -10.36 -21.13
CA LYS A 39 16.21 -10.80 -22.14
C LYS A 39 17.52 -11.17 -21.45
N TYR A 40 17.66 -12.44 -21.04
CA TYR A 40 18.85 -12.93 -20.33
C TYR A 40 20.11 -13.03 -21.22
N GLN A 41 19.93 -13.23 -22.53
CA GLN A 41 21.01 -13.11 -23.52
C GLN A 41 20.98 -11.69 -24.11
N HIS A 42 21.98 -10.91 -23.79
CA HIS A 42 22.08 -9.51 -24.25
C HIS A 42 23.55 -9.16 -24.57
N ASP A 43 23.72 -8.18 -25.45
CA ASP A 43 25.02 -7.66 -25.89
C ASP A 43 25.43 -6.39 -25.12
N VAL A 44 24.85 -6.15 -23.94
CA VAL A 44 25.18 -4.97 -23.13
C VAL A 44 26.56 -5.13 -22.54
N ASP A 45 27.47 -4.24 -22.91
CA ASP A 45 28.80 -4.13 -22.29
C ASP A 45 28.67 -3.47 -20.92
N ILE A 46 28.85 -4.28 -19.87
CA ILE A 46 28.77 -3.84 -18.48
C ILE A 46 29.82 -2.76 -18.16
N ASN A 47 31.02 -2.86 -18.74
CA ASN A 47 32.09 -1.87 -18.52
C ASN A 47 31.70 -0.50 -19.10
N MET A 48 31.05 -0.49 -20.28
CA MET A 48 30.51 0.72 -20.87
C MET A 48 29.40 1.32 -20.02
N ALA A 49 28.51 0.49 -19.47
CA ALA A 49 27.45 0.96 -18.57
C ALA A 49 28.01 1.60 -17.30
N PHE A 50 29.02 1.00 -16.67
CA PHE A 50 29.71 1.58 -15.51
C PHE A 50 30.47 2.86 -15.89
N SER A 51 31.10 2.91 -17.06
CA SER A 51 31.78 4.11 -17.56
C SER A 51 30.81 5.27 -17.76
N GLN A 52 29.64 5.00 -18.30
CA GLN A 52 28.55 5.98 -18.43
C GLN A 52 28.07 6.49 -17.08
N ALA A 53 27.84 5.58 -16.12
CA ALA A 53 27.42 5.95 -14.77
C ALA A 53 28.46 6.84 -14.08
N LEU A 54 29.75 6.51 -14.22
CA LEU A 54 30.84 7.32 -13.69
C LEU A 54 30.92 8.70 -14.36
N PHE A 55 30.72 8.77 -15.67
CA PHE A 55 30.67 10.03 -16.39
C PHE A 55 29.52 10.91 -15.88
N LEU A 56 28.32 10.37 -15.76
CA LEU A 56 27.14 11.07 -15.21
C LEU A 56 27.42 11.60 -13.80
N PHE A 57 27.98 10.76 -12.95
CA PHE A 57 28.35 11.15 -11.58
C PHE A 57 29.33 12.33 -11.57
N LYS A 58 30.39 12.26 -12.38
CA LYS A 58 31.40 13.33 -12.50
C LYS A 58 30.87 14.60 -13.12
N SER A 59 29.83 14.49 -13.97
CA SER A 59 29.14 15.62 -14.59
C SER A 59 28.15 16.32 -13.67
N GLY A 60 28.02 15.89 -12.41
CA GLY A 60 27.11 16.47 -11.45
C GLY A 60 25.66 15.97 -11.58
N PHE A 61 25.45 14.81 -12.22
CA PHE A 61 24.13 14.21 -12.28
C PHE A 61 23.58 13.99 -10.88
N ARG A 62 22.33 14.42 -10.63
CA ARG A 62 21.66 14.24 -9.34
C ARG A 62 21.25 12.78 -9.14
N PHE A 63 21.79 12.13 -8.15
CA PHE A 63 21.55 10.70 -7.84
C PHE A 63 20.65 10.48 -6.61
N TRP A 64 19.98 11.54 -6.13
CA TRP A 64 18.98 11.46 -5.07
C TRP A 64 17.65 12.00 -5.57
N PHE A 65 16.56 11.54 -4.96
CA PHE A 65 15.21 11.99 -5.27
C PHE A 65 14.82 13.19 -4.43
N ASP A 66 14.12 14.16 -5.05
CA ASP A 66 13.47 15.24 -4.32
C ASP A 66 12.12 14.80 -3.72
N GLN A 67 11.43 15.72 -3.05
CA GLN A 67 10.18 15.39 -2.36
C GLN A 67 9.04 15.01 -3.31
N GLU A 68 8.98 15.60 -4.51
CA GLU A 68 7.94 15.28 -5.49
C GLU A 68 8.19 13.91 -6.12
N GLU A 69 9.43 13.60 -6.45
CA GLU A 69 9.83 12.27 -6.92
C GLU A 69 9.61 11.19 -5.85
N ILE A 70 9.92 11.49 -4.59
CA ILE A 70 9.64 10.58 -3.45
C ILE A 70 8.13 10.34 -3.32
N LYS A 71 7.30 11.36 -3.53
CA LYS A 71 5.85 11.21 -3.53
C LYS A 71 5.39 10.29 -4.66
N SER A 72 5.87 10.51 -5.89
CA SER A 72 5.55 9.66 -7.04
C SER A 72 6.00 8.21 -6.84
N ILE A 73 7.20 7.98 -6.27
CA ILE A 73 7.68 6.65 -5.91
C ILE A 73 6.76 5.99 -4.88
N THR A 74 6.31 6.76 -3.88
CA THR A 74 5.43 6.25 -2.83
C THR A 74 4.07 5.84 -3.40
N GLU A 75 3.48 6.68 -4.26
CA GLU A 75 2.24 6.41 -4.95
C GLU A 75 2.36 5.17 -5.87
N ASN A 76 3.45 5.07 -6.65
CA ASN A 76 3.70 3.87 -7.45
C ASN A 76 3.83 2.61 -6.59
N ASN A 77 4.43 2.71 -5.42
CA ASN A 77 4.67 1.57 -4.54
C ASN A 77 3.42 1.10 -3.79
N GLU A 78 2.31 1.84 -3.81
CA GLU A 78 1.05 1.43 -3.18
C GLU A 78 0.51 0.12 -3.76
N GLN A 79 0.66 -0.10 -5.06
CA GLN A 79 0.24 -1.34 -5.73
C GLN A 79 1.04 -2.59 -5.30
N TYR A 80 2.25 -2.40 -4.79
CA TYR A 80 3.14 -3.48 -4.34
C TYR A 80 3.04 -3.75 -2.83
N GLN A 81 2.19 -3.02 -2.10
CA GLN A 81 2.03 -3.22 -0.66
C GLN A 81 1.16 -4.43 -0.35
N LEU A 82 1.61 -5.22 0.62
CA LEU A 82 0.80 -6.28 1.21
C LEU A 82 -0.44 -5.68 1.87
N HIS A 83 -1.59 -6.23 1.55
CA HIS A 83 -2.81 -5.94 2.27
C HIS A 83 -2.79 -6.67 3.60
N SER A 84 -3.16 -5.98 4.68
CA SER A 84 -3.32 -6.68 5.95
C SER A 84 -4.64 -7.44 5.95
N PRO A 85 -4.75 -8.56 6.72
CA PRO A 85 -6.02 -9.27 6.83
C PRO A 85 -7.18 -8.37 7.27
N GLU A 86 -6.90 -7.37 8.10
CA GLU A 86 -7.89 -6.39 8.53
C GLU A 86 -8.36 -5.48 7.36
N GLU A 87 -7.45 -5.14 6.46
CA GLU A 87 -7.75 -4.36 5.25
C GLU A 87 -8.57 -5.18 4.26
N GLU A 88 -8.22 -6.44 4.04
CA GLU A 88 -8.99 -7.36 3.19
C GLU A 88 -10.41 -7.56 3.72
N LEU A 89 -10.58 -7.81 5.02
CA LEU A 89 -11.89 -7.92 5.66
C LEU A 89 -12.69 -6.64 5.57
N LEU A 90 -12.05 -5.47 5.72
CA LEU A 90 -12.72 -4.18 5.55
C LEU A 90 -13.30 -4.05 4.14
N LEU A 91 -12.51 -4.32 3.10
CA LEU A 91 -12.91 -4.19 1.70
C LEU A 91 -13.90 -5.27 1.25
N THR A 92 -13.93 -6.40 1.94
CA THR A 92 -14.92 -7.45 1.71
C THR A 92 -16.31 -7.02 2.19
N TRP A 93 -16.41 -6.38 3.35
CA TRP A 93 -17.69 -6.12 4.02
C TRP A 93 -18.14 -4.66 3.94
N PHE A 94 -17.25 -3.73 3.56
CA PHE A 94 -17.59 -2.31 3.51
C PHE A 94 -17.04 -1.67 2.24
N GLU A 95 -17.83 -0.74 1.69
CA GLU A 95 -17.42 0.08 0.55
C GLU A 95 -17.37 1.56 0.96
N PRO A 96 -16.37 2.32 0.45
CA PRO A 96 -16.37 3.76 0.55
C PRO A 96 -17.53 4.32 -0.29
N CYS A 97 -18.25 5.27 0.26
CA CYS A 97 -19.36 5.89 -0.43
C CYS A 97 -19.47 7.38 -0.08
N PRO A 98 -20.14 8.19 -0.93
CA PRO A 98 -20.56 9.53 -0.59
C PRO A 98 -21.42 9.52 0.68
N LYS A 99 -21.43 10.66 1.39
CA LYS A 99 -22.18 10.78 2.65
C LYS A 99 -23.67 10.51 2.48
N GLU A 100 -24.21 10.86 1.32
CA GLU A 100 -25.61 10.73 0.93
C GLU A 100 -26.03 9.27 0.69
N GLU A 101 -25.07 8.42 0.30
CA GLU A 101 -25.26 7.00 -0.02
C GLU A 101 -24.87 6.08 1.14
N ALA A 102 -24.36 6.66 2.23
CA ALA A 102 -23.89 5.88 3.37
C ALA A 102 -25.06 5.18 4.07
N THR A 103 -24.96 3.87 4.22
CA THR A 103 -25.91 3.10 5.02
C THR A 103 -25.64 3.24 6.51
N LEU A 104 -24.37 3.47 6.89
CA LEU A 104 -23.93 3.60 8.28
C LEU A 104 -22.84 4.68 8.45
N PHE A 105 -22.77 5.20 9.68
CA PHE A 105 -21.74 6.13 10.13
C PHE A 105 -21.03 5.52 11.34
N LEU A 106 -19.88 4.89 11.14
CA LEU A 106 -19.17 4.10 12.14
C LEU A 106 -17.78 4.65 12.40
N ASN A 107 -17.31 4.56 13.62
CA ASN A 107 -15.88 4.75 13.91
C ASN A 107 -15.09 3.44 13.69
N ALA A 108 -13.77 3.51 13.71
CA ALA A 108 -12.91 2.34 13.45
C ALA A 108 -13.16 1.19 14.44
N SER A 109 -13.46 1.50 15.71
CA SER A 109 -13.75 0.47 16.73
C SER A 109 -15.09 -0.22 16.47
N GLN A 110 -16.09 0.52 16.00
CA GLN A 110 -17.39 -0.06 15.64
C GLN A 110 -17.32 -0.93 14.39
N ILE A 111 -16.50 -0.51 13.40
CA ILE A 111 -16.21 -1.34 12.21
C ILE A 111 -15.49 -2.62 12.64
N ALA A 112 -14.46 -2.51 13.50
CA ALA A 112 -13.74 -3.66 14.03
C ALA A 112 -14.67 -4.64 14.77
N ALA A 113 -15.60 -4.14 15.59
CA ALA A 113 -16.59 -4.97 16.28
C ALA A 113 -17.49 -5.71 15.29
N LYS A 114 -18.02 -5.04 14.27
CA LYS A 114 -18.85 -5.67 13.23
C LYS A 114 -18.08 -6.73 12.44
N LEU A 115 -16.79 -6.49 12.12
CA LEU A 115 -15.95 -7.48 11.47
C LEU A 115 -15.67 -8.67 12.38
N ALA A 116 -15.44 -8.46 13.67
CA ALA A 116 -15.23 -9.52 14.66
C ALA A 116 -16.48 -10.41 14.83
N ASP A 117 -17.66 -9.83 14.79
CA ASP A 117 -18.93 -10.60 14.85
C ASP A 117 -19.15 -11.51 13.64
N ARG A 118 -18.59 -11.14 12.47
CA ARG A 118 -18.71 -11.91 11.22
C ARG A 118 -17.55 -12.87 10.96
N THR A 119 -16.41 -12.59 11.58
CA THR A 119 -15.15 -13.29 11.30
C THR A 119 -14.44 -13.62 12.62
N LYS A 120 -13.32 -14.34 12.53
CA LYS A 120 -12.47 -14.62 13.71
C LYS A 120 -11.47 -13.49 14.00
N LEU A 121 -11.79 -12.24 13.62
CA LEU A 121 -10.92 -11.10 13.85
C LEU A 121 -10.78 -10.81 15.34
N ASN A 122 -9.55 -10.72 15.81
CA ASN A 122 -9.27 -10.43 17.21
C ASN A 122 -9.32 -8.92 17.47
N LEU A 123 -10.19 -8.48 18.37
CA LEU A 123 -10.38 -7.08 18.72
C LEU A 123 -9.27 -6.63 19.68
N ASN A 124 -8.36 -5.80 19.19
CA ASN A 124 -7.34 -5.13 19.99
C ASN A 124 -6.97 -3.76 19.37
N ASP A 125 -6.21 -2.95 20.10
CA ASP A 125 -5.80 -1.63 19.64
C ASP A 125 -5.01 -1.67 18.32
N GLY A 126 -4.22 -2.71 18.09
CA GLY A 126 -3.48 -2.93 16.85
C GLY A 126 -4.41 -3.10 15.66
N THR A 127 -5.45 -3.92 15.78
CA THR A 127 -6.50 -4.14 14.78
C THR A 127 -7.24 -2.83 14.45
N ILE A 128 -7.65 -2.08 15.49
CA ILE A 128 -8.34 -0.80 15.30
C ILE A 128 -7.45 0.21 14.58
N ASN A 129 -6.16 0.27 14.91
CA ASN A 129 -5.21 1.16 14.27
C ASN A 129 -4.96 0.79 12.80
N LYS A 130 -4.87 -0.51 12.47
CA LYS A 130 -4.74 -0.99 11.08
C LYS A 130 -5.98 -0.67 10.27
N LEU A 131 -7.18 -0.90 10.80
CA LEU A 131 -8.44 -0.51 10.16
C LEU A 131 -8.52 1.01 9.95
N GLY A 132 -8.09 1.81 10.91
CA GLY A 132 -8.03 3.27 10.76
C GLY A 132 -7.12 3.73 9.62
N LYS A 133 -5.98 3.04 9.42
CA LYS A 133 -5.08 3.28 8.28
C LYS A 133 -5.72 2.83 6.96
N ALA A 134 -6.32 1.65 6.93
CA ALA A 134 -7.01 1.11 5.76
C ALA A 134 -8.18 2.02 5.32
N LEU A 135 -9.01 2.48 6.24
CA LEU A 135 -10.10 3.43 5.97
C LEU A 135 -9.60 4.72 5.31
N LYS A 136 -8.44 5.23 5.75
CA LYS A 136 -7.81 6.40 5.14
C LYS A 136 -7.24 6.08 3.75
N LYS A 137 -6.56 4.96 3.60
CA LYS A 137 -5.94 4.50 2.35
C LYS A 137 -6.97 4.31 1.24
N HIS A 138 -8.13 3.73 1.57
CA HIS A 138 -9.21 3.45 0.62
C HIS A 138 -10.26 4.57 0.53
N ASN A 139 -9.90 5.80 0.92
CA ASN A 139 -10.72 7.00 0.73
C ASN A 139 -12.11 6.95 1.36
N PHE A 140 -12.28 6.21 2.47
CA PHE A 140 -13.51 6.30 3.26
C PHE A 140 -13.68 7.71 3.83
N ILE A 141 -14.83 8.32 3.58
CA ILE A 141 -15.08 9.71 3.94
C ILE A 141 -15.20 9.86 5.46
N LYS A 142 -14.25 10.60 6.05
CA LYS A 142 -14.21 10.88 7.48
C LYS A 142 -15.05 12.09 7.82
N ILE A 143 -15.95 11.94 8.78
CA ILE A 143 -16.90 12.98 9.22
C ILE A 143 -16.64 13.27 10.70
N SER A 144 -16.50 14.56 11.04
CA SER A 144 -16.39 15.00 12.42
C SER A 144 -17.78 15.10 13.04
N LYS A 145 -17.99 14.46 14.20
CA LYS A 145 -19.19 14.61 15.05
C LYS A 145 -18.78 15.09 16.44
N LYS A 146 -19.74 15.57 17.24
CA LYS A 146 -19.49 16.02 18.62
C LYS A 146 -18.84 14.95 19.51
N THR A 147 -19.06 13.68 19.20
CA THR A 147 -18.56 12.50 19.94
C THR A 147 -17.28 11.91 19.35
N GLY A 148 -16.66 12.56 18.35
CA GLY A 148 -15.46 12.07 17.68
C GLY A 148 -15.63 11.92 16.17
N TYR A 149 -14.76 11.13 15.55
CA TYR A 149 -14.78 10.91 14.11
C TYR A 149 -15.49 9.60 13.75
N VAL A 150 -16.30 9.66 12.69
CA VAL A 150 -16.93 8.50 12.05
C VAL A 150 -16.63 8.49 10.56
N TYR A 151 -16.76 7.34 9.92
CA TYR A 151 -16.63 7.15 8.49
C TYR A 151 -18.00 6.86 7.88
N ALA A 152 -18.27 7.46 6.73
CA ALA A 152 -19.42 7.11 5.89
C ALA A 152 -19.08 5.78 5.19
N VAL A 153 -19.89 4.75 5.42
CA VAL A 153 -19.66 3.41 4.89
C VAL A 153 -20.96 2.83 4.34
N LYS A 154 -20.84 2.07 3.25
CA LYS A 154 -21.87 1.17 2.79
C LYS A 154 -21.51 -0.24 3.28
N GLU A 155 -22.36 -0.82 4.11
CA GLU A 155 -22.19 -2.20 4.59
C GLU A 155 -22.80 -3.16 3.56
N LEU A 156 -22.03 -4.17 3.15
CA LEU A 156 -22.47 -5.19 2.20
C LEU A 156 -23.16 -6.35 2.91
N SER A 157 -24.22 -6.87 2.28
CA SER A 157 -24.85 -8.13 2.67
C SER A 157 -24.03 -9.34 2.24
N TYR A 158 -24.33 -10.52 2.76
CA TYR A 158 -23.70 -11.78 2.34
C TYR A 158 -23.89 -12.04 0.84
N GLU A 159 -25.05 -11.72 0.30
CA GLU A 159 -25.36 -11.89 -1.12
C GLU A 159 -24.50 -10.98 -2.01
N GLU A 160 -24.33 -9.71 -1.61
CA GLU A 160 -23.49 -8.74 -2.33
C GLU A 160 -22.00 -9.15 -2.29
N VAL A 161 -21.53 -9.68 -1.17
CA VAL A 161 -20.15 -10.19 -1.04
C VAL A 161 -19.94 -11.42 -1.93
N ASP A 162 -20.90 -12.35 -1.99
CA ASP A 162 -20.80 -13.54 -2.84
C ASP A 162 -20.78 -13.18 -4.34
N ILE A 163 -21.54 -12.18 -4.74
CA ILE A 163 -21.55 -11.66 -6.12
C ILE A 163 -20.18 -11.06 -6.44
N LYS A 164 -19.67 -10.19 -5.57
CA LYS A 164 -18.38 -9.53 -5.73
C LYS A 164 -17.22 -10.53 -5.84
N ASN A 165 -17.21 -11.57 -5.01
CA ASN A 165 -16.18 -12.59 -5.05
C ASN A 165 -16.20 -13.40 -6.36
N LYS A 166 -17.39 -13.68 -6.92
CA LYS A 166 -17.52 -14.38 -8.21
C LYS A 166 -17.06 -13.53 -9.39
N GLU A 167 -17.22 -12.22 -9.33
CA GLU A 167 -16.73 -11.29 -10.36
C GLU A 167 -15.20 -11.27 -10.40
N ILE A 168 -14.54 -11.28 -9.21
CA ILE A 168 -13.07 -11.31 -9.10
C ILE A 168 -12.47 -12.64 -9.61
N GLU A 169 -13.18 -13.78 -9.46
CA GLU A 169 -12.71 -15.10 -9.94
C GLU A 169 -12.82 -15.26 -11.46
N THR A 170 -13.54 -14.37 -12.15
CA THR A 170 -13.79 -14.45 -13.59
C THR A 170 -12.92 -13.51 -14.43
N GLU A 171 -12.12 -12.65 -13.80
CA GLU A 171 -11.09 -11.81 -14.42
C GLU A 171 -9.70 -12.46 -14.33
#